data_78fe7eac5345531855b2801aac8cf783
#
_entry.id   78fe7eac5345531855b2801aac8cf783
#
_cell.length_a   1.000
_cell.length_b   1.000
_cell.length_c   1.000
_cell.angle_alpha   90.00
_cell.angle_beta   90.00
_cell.angle_gamma   90.00
#
_symmetry.space_group_name_H-M   'P 1'
#
loop_
_entity.id
_entity.type
_entity.pdbx_description
1 polymer ?
#
loop_
_entity_poly.entity_id
_entity_poly.type
_entity_poly.pdbx_seq_one_letter_code
_entity_poly.pdbx_strand_id
1 'polypeptide(L)'
;MSAFASPTPRTALIVVAVAALTSACSSVDLGPRYDPPPVRMPQPLPSAPVQPAPVAQPSAIPPTQPMPQTLPPLGSPQPSVGAPVVPQASADPRASLITLTTRLEPGNAIPPARSNGVGQLDAIYDSNARLLRWKTSWSGLSGPITGVQFHGPADPGQNGPATLIWPGPFGATYEGRATLTPEQAVDLIAGRWYLNLRTSANPAGELRGQLHVVH
;
A
#
# COMPACT_ATOMS: atom_id res chain seq x y z
N MET A 1 71.18 7.42 57.19
CA MET A 1 70.63 8.73 57.61
C MET A 1 70.01 9.35 56.36
N SER A 2 68.73 9.20 56.20
CA SER A 2 67.96 9.57 54.97
C SER A 2 67.10 10.76 55.30
N ALA A 3 67.26 11.82 54.56
CA ALA A 3 66.45 13.03 54.64
C ALA A 3 65.27 12.93 53.65
N PHE A 4 64.07 12.93 54.19
CA PHE A 4 62.82 13.07 53.40
C PHE A 4 62.61 14.52 53.03
N ALA A 5 62.48 14.79 51.74
CA ALA A 5 62.03 16.09 51.23
C ALA A 5 60.57 15.95 50.81
N SER A 6 59.68 16.74 51.42
CA SER A 6 58.27 16.85 51.12
C SER A 6 58.06 17.78 49.94
N PRO A 7 57.17 17.50 48.95
CA PRO A 7 56.78 18.47 47.91
C PRO A 7 55.65 19.36 48.39
N THR A 8 55.79 20.62 48.24
CA THR A 8 54.79 21.70 48.46
C THR A 8 53.65 21.63 47.39
N PRO A 9 52.38 21.86 47.78
CA PRO A 9 51.28 21.95 46.81
C PRO A 9 51.29 23.29 46.07
N ARG A 10 51.38 23.23 44.76
CA ARG A 10 51.13 24.36 43.87
C ARG A 10 49.63 24.61 43.76
N THR A 11 49.16 25.68 44.37
CA THR A 11 47.82 26.20 44.25
C THR A 11 47.59 26.71 42.80
N ALA A 12 46.81 25.98 42.00
CA ALA A 12 46.37 26.40 40.70
C ALA A 12 45.20 27.37 40.85
N LEU A 13 45.44 28.62 40.51
CA LEU A 13 44.40 29.68 40.44
C LEU A 13 43.58 29.47 39.15
N ILE A 14 42.35 29.00 39.31
CA ILE A 14 41.39 28.88 38.19
C ILE A 14 40.76 30.24 38.01
N VAL A 15 41.14 30.97 36.95
CA VAL A 15 40.47 32.18 36.50
C VAL A 15 39.26 31.76 35.67
N VAL A 16 38.07 31.90 36.28
CA VAL A 16 36.80 31.73 35.56
C VAL A 16 36.55 33.02 34.74
N ALA A 17 36.75 32.94 33.43
CA ALA A 17 36.32 33.97 32.51
C ALA A 17 34.85 33.81 32.23
N VAL A 18 34.02 34.69 32.79
CA VAL A 18 32.60 34.80 32.45
C VAL A 18 32.51 35.54 31.11
N ALA A 19 32.30 34.80 30.03
CA ALA A 19 31.96 35.37 28.74
C ALA A 19 30.47 35.75 28.72
N ALA A 20 30.19 37.03 28.76
CA ALA A 20 28.86 37.56 28.53
C ALA A 20 28.48 37.34 27.04
N LEU A 21 27.57 36.39 26.81
CA LEU A 21 26.92 36.22 25.51
C LEU A 21 25.90 37.35 25.32
N THR A 22 26.31 38.41 24.63
CA THR A 22 25.38 39.39 24.08
C THR A 22 24.67 38.72 22.90
N SER A 23 23.42 38.39 23.12
CA SER A 23 22.49 37.95 22.07
C SER A 23 22.27 39.11 21.09
N ALA A 24 22.99 39.08 19.97
CA ALA A 24 22.69 39.95 18.86
C ALA A 24 21.43 39.43 18.17
N CYS A 25 20.27 40.07 18.46
CA CYS A 25 19.09 39.93 17.63
C CYS A 25 19.41 40.49 16.24
N SER A 26 19.87 39.65 15.32
CA SER A 26 19.91 40.00 13.91
C SER A 26 18.47 40.08 13.42
N SER A 27 17.95 41.28 13.26
CA SER A 27 16.74 41.51 12.47
C SER A 27 17.06 41.11 11.03
N VAL A 28 16.50 39.96 10.61
CA VAL A 28 16.53 39.58 9.20
C VAL A 28 15.64 40.58 8.47
N ASP A 29 16.28 41.44 7.70
CA ASP A 29 15.57 42.29 6.74
C ASP A 29 15.00 41.37 5.66
N LEU A 30 13.70 41.06 5.78
CA LEU A 30 12.94 40.38 4.74
C LEU A 30 12.78 41.42 3.62
N GLY A 31 13.68 41.37 2.64
CA GLY A 31 13.61 42.17 1.43
C GLY A 31 12.19 42.23 0.83
N PRO A 32 11.93 43.03 -0.19
CA PRO A 32 10.60 43.34 -0.66
C PRO A 32 9.77 42.07 -0.81
N ARG A 33 8.63 42.06 -0.13
CA ARG A 33 7.69 40.89 -0.13
C ARG A 33 7.46 40.47 -1.58
N TYR A 34 7.87 39.27 -1.91
CA TYR A 34 7.49 38.65 -3.16
C TYR A 34 5.98 38.53 -3.18
N ASP A 35 5.35 39.38 -3.98
CA ASP A 35 3.91 39.30 -4.25
C ASP A 35 3.74 38.34 -5.43
N PRO A 36 3.34 37.08 -5.18
CA PRO A 36 3.20 36.13 -6.27
C PRO A 36 2.13 36.64 -7.24
N PRO A 37 2.33 36.52 -8.56
CA PRO A 37 1.32 36.90 -9.52
C PRO A 37 0.01 36.16 -9.21
N PRO A 38 -1.16 36.82 -9.39
CA PRO A 38 -2.44 36.20 -9.10
C PRO A 38 -2.57 34.90 -9.84
N VAL A 39 -2.80 33.80 -9.09
CA VAL A 39 -3.05 32.48 -9.65
C VAL A 39 -4.35 32.58 -10.46
N ARG A 40 -4.23 32.59 -11.77
CA ARG A 40 -5.41 32.44 -12.64
C ARG A 40 -5.95 31.03 -12.41
N MET A 41 -7.05 30.94 -11.67
CA MET A 41 -7.81 29.71 -11.64
C MET A 41 -8.24 29.37 -13.09
N PRO A 42 -8.04 28.13 -13.54
CA PRO A 42 -8.59 27.69 -14.81
C PRO A 42 -10.09 27.95 -14.78
N GLN A 43 -10.58 28.68 -15.78
CA GLN A 43 -12.03 28.83 -15.91
C GLN A 43 -12.64 27.43 -16.10
N PRO A 44 -13.74 27.12 -15.39
CA PRO A 44 -14.45 25.87 -15.66
C PRO A 44 -14.80 25.82 -17.14
N LEU A 45 -14.39 24.72 -17.77
CA LEU A 45 -14.77 24.43 -19.16
C LEU A 45 -16.30 24.56 -19.28
N PRO A 46 -16.81 25.24 -20.33
CA PRO A 46 -18.24 25.28 -20.58
C PRO A 46 -18.77 23.85 -20.62
N SER A 47 -19.74 23.56 -19.74
CA SER A 47 -20.41 22.27 -19.72
C SER A 47 -20.93 21.96 -21.13
N ALA A 48 -20.48 20.84 -21.67
CA ALA A 48 -21.04 20.36 -22.94
C ALA A 48 -22.58 20.26 -22.82
N PRO A 49 -23.34 20.63 -23.82
CA PRO A 49 -24.79 20.51 -23.79
C PRO A 49 -25.15 19.05 -23.49
N VAL A 50 -25.86 18.85 -22.36
CA VAL A 50 -26.39 17.55 -21.98
C VAL A 50 -27.39 17.16 -23.09
N GLN A 51 -26.99 16.24 -23.97
CA GLN A 51 -27.93 15.60 -24.86
C GLN A 51 -28.93 14.81 -24.00
N PRO A 52 -30.25 15.04 -24.16
CA PRO A 52 -31.20 14.20 -23.46
C PRO A 52 -30.98 12.74 -23.90
N ALA A 53 -30.86 11.86 -22.90
CA ALA A 53 -30.75 10.42 -23.15
C ALA A 53 -31.90 9.97 -24.03
N PRO A 54 -31.69 9.11 -25.04
CA PRO A 54 -32.77 8.57 -25.84
C PRO A 54 -33.77 7.87 -24.92
N VAL A 55 -35.00 8.34 -24.93
CA VAL A 55 -36.12 7.75 -24.23
C VAL A 55 -36.25 6.32 -24.76
N ALA A 56 -36.00 5.34 -23.86
CA ALA A 56 -36.21 3.93 -24.17
C ALA A 56 -37.68 3.77 -24.56
N GLN A 57 -37.93 3.44 -25.82
CA GLN A 57 -39.26 3.03 -26.27
C GLN A 57 -39.66 1.78 -25.49
N PRO A 58 -40.91 1.70 -24.96
CA PRO A 58 -41.38 0.47 -24.34
C PRO A 58 -41.36 -0.63 -25.38
N SER A 59 -40.57 -1.64 -25.15
CA SER A 59 -40.54 -2.87 -25.94
C SER A 59 -41.93 -3.46 -25.95
N ALA A 60 -42.52 -3.56 -27.15
CA ALA A 60 -43.78 -4.21 -27.35
C ALA A 60 -43.70 -5.65 -26.81
N ILE A 61 -44.60 -5.97 -25.89
CA ILE A 61 -44.81 -7.33 -25.37
C ILE A 61 -45.26 -8.19 -26.53
N PRO A 62 -44.54 -9.27 -26.89
CA PRO A 62 -45.06 -10.18 -27.92
C PRO A 62 -46.36 -10.83 -27.43
N PRO A 63 -47.35 -11.09 -28.32
CA PRO A 63 -48.63 -11.66 -27.94
C PRO A 63 -48.39 -13.05 -27.36
N THR A 64 -48.94 -13.28 -26.17
CA THR A 64 -48.96 -14.57 -25.44
C THR A 64 -49.71 -15.56 -26.30
N GLN A 65 -49.05 -16.53 -26.90
CA GLN A 65 -49.71 -17.69 -27.50
C GLN A 65 -50.29 -18.56 -26.38
N PRO A 66 -51.54 -18.97 -26.46
CA PRO A 66 -52.10 -19.91 -25.54
C PRO A 66 -51.46 -21.30 -25.73
N MET A 67 -50.74 -21.77 -24.69
CA MET A 67 -50.24 -23.14 -24.67
C MET A 67 -51.40 -24.11 -24.56
N PRO A 68 -51.43 -25.20 -25.34
CA PRO A 68 -52.38 -26.31 -25.12
C PRO A 68 -52.01 -26.96 -23.81
N GLN A 69 -52.93 -26.95 -22.83
CA GLN A 69 -52.82 -27.74 -21.63
C GLN A 69 -53.18 -29.19 -21.97
N THR A 70 -52.18 -29.99 -22.26
CA THR A 70 -52.34 -31.44 -22.24
C THR A 70 -51.86 -31.93 -20.86
N LEU A 71 -52.81 -32.27 -20.00
CA LEU A 71 -52.52 -32.96 -18.74
C LEU A 71 -51.95 -34.37 -19.08
N PRO A 72 -50.74 -34.72 -18.57
CA PRO A 72 -50.30 -36.08 -18.68
C PRO A 72 -51.11 -36.98 -17.72
N PRO A 73 -51.41 -38.24 -18.11
CA PRO A 73 -52.13 -39.19 -17.27
C PRO A 73 -51.31 -39.51 -16.02
N LEU A 74 -52.04 -39.72 -14.89
CA LEU A 74 -51.44 -40.22 -13.65
C LEU A 74 -50.77 -41.57 -13.93
N GLY A 75 -49.45 -41.50 -14.12
CA GLY A 75 -48.60 -42.71 -14.14
C GLY A 75 -48.29 -43.11 -12.71
N SER A 76 -48.38 -44.40 -12.45
CA SER A 76 -48.07 -45.07 -11.21
C SER A 76 -46.72 -44.66 -10.59
N PRO A 77 -46.53 -44.71 -9.27
CA PRO A 77 -45.28 -44.37 -8.62
C PRO A 77 -44.20 -45.37 -9.06
N GLN A 78 -43.27 -44.87 -9.85
CA GLN A 78 -42.04 -45.58 -10.15
C GLN A 78 -41.14 -45.50 -8.92
N PRO A 79 -40.55 -46.63 -8.45
CA PRO A 79 -39.58 -46.57 -7.38
C PRO A 79 -38.39 -45.71 -7.84
N SER A 80 -38.16 -44.62 -7.13
CA SER A 80 -36.95 -43.79 -7.30
C SER A 80 -35.73 -44.65 -7.01
N VAL A 81 -35.09 -45.12 -8.08
CA VAL A 81 -33.72 -45.64 -7.99
C VAL A 81 -32.88 -44.45 -7.55
N GLY A 82 -32.37 -44.53 -6.31
CA GLY A 82 -31.55 -43.49 -5.74
C GLY A 82 -30.43 -43.09 -6.72
N ALA A 83 -30.47 -41.85 -7.14
CA ALA A 83 -29.34 -41.27 -7.88
C ALA A 83 -28.07 -41.52 -7.05
N PRO A 84 -26.96 -41.93 -7.67
CA PRO A 84 -25.70 -42.09 -6.96
C PRO A 84 -25.36 -40.77 -6.29
N VAL A 85 -25.34 -40.75 -4.96
CA VAL A 85 -24.84 -39.63 -4.18
C VAL A 85 -23.34 -39.56 -4.52
N VAL A 86 -23.02 -38.70 -5.46
CA VAL A 86 -21.61 -38.34 -5.75
C VAL A 86 -21.11 -37.70 -4.45
N PRO A 87 -20.09 -38.24 -3.78
CA PRO A 87 -19.52 -37.60 -2.63
C PRO A 87 -19.06 -36.19 -3.09
N GLN A 88 -19.71 -35.15 -2.60
CA GLN A 88 -19.17 -33.83 -2.75
C GLN A 88 -17.84 -33.83 -1.96
N ALA A 89 -16.75 -33.91 -2.70
CA ALA A 89 -15.44 -33.68 -2.12
C ALA A 89 -15.53 -32.35 -1.36
N SER A 90 -15.38 -32.39 -0.05
CA SER A 90 -15.31 -31.19 0.78
C SER A 90 -14.19 -30.34 0.21
N ALA A 91 -14.53 -29.21 -0.39
CA ALA A 91 -13.54 -28.30 -0.94
C ALA A 91 -12.59 -27.94 0.21
N ASP A 92 -11.30 -28.19 0.03
CA ASP A 92 -10.29 -27.82 1.03
C ASP A 92 -10.38 -26.31 1.25
N PRO A 93 -10.70 -25.85 2.48
CA PRO A 93 -10.81 -24.42 2.76
C PRO A 93 -9.51 -23.66 2.46
N ARG A 94 -8.38 -24.37 2.36
CA ARG A 94 -7.07 -23.81 2.03
C ARG A 94 -6.87 -23.62 0.53
N ALA A 95 -7.65 -24.27 -0.31
CA ALA A 95 -7.55 -24.15 -1.77
C ALA A 95 -7.83 -22.72 -2.28
N SER A 96 -8.45 -21.87 -1.46
CA SER A 96 -8.71 -20.47 -1.77
C SER A 96 -7.60 -19.52 -1.29
N LEU A 97 -6.63 -20.01 -0.53
CA LEU A 97 -5.57 -19.19 0.06
C LEU A 97 -4.33 -19.20 -0.82
N ILE A 98 -3.93 -18.03 -1.23
CA ILE A 98 -2.72 -17.79 -2.04
C ILE A 98 -1.71 -17.05 -1.16
N THR A 99 -0.54 -17.64 -0.96
CA THR A 99 0.55 -17.01 -0.19
C THR A 99 1.43 -16.21 -1.13
N LEU A 100 1.76 -14.98 -0.73
CA LEU A 100 2.66 -14.10 -1.46
C LEU A 100 3.75 -13.60 -0.52
N THR A 101 4.92 -13.36 -1.08
CA THR A 101 6.06 -12.82 -0.33
C THR A 101 6.87 -11.86 -1.19
N THR A 102 7.66 -11.02 -0.54
CA THR A 102 8.74 -10.25 -1.19
C THR A 102 9.75 -9.75 -0.18
N ARG A 103 11.01 -9.64 -0.61
CA ARG A 103 12.04 -8.87 0.09
C ARG A 103 12.00 -7.42 -0.39
N LEU A 104 12.18 -6.52 0.55
CA LEU A 104 12.24 -5.09 0.29
C LEU A 104 13.70 -4.64 0.35
N GLU A 105 14.18 -4.11 -0.77
CA GLU A 105 15.58 -3.75 -0.93
C GLU A 105 15.72 -2.36 -1.56
N PRO A 106 16.74 -1.58 -1.19
CA PRO A 106 16.94 -0.25 -1.74
C PRO A 106 17.38 -0.26 -3.20
N GLY A 107 18.07 -1.33 -3.62
CA GLY A 107 18.47 -1.52 -5.01
C GLY A 107 17.31 -1.69 -5.99
N ASN A 108 16.15 -2.15 -5.50
CA ASN A 108 14.95 -2.34 -6.30
C ASN A 108 14.10 -1.06 -6.42
N ALA A 109 14.41 -0.01 -5.64
CA ALA A 109 13.74 1.29 -5.76
C ALA A 109 14.05 1.95 -7.11
N ILE A 110 13.17 2.82 -7.59
CA ILE A 110 13.35 3.53 -8.86
C ILE A 110 13.21 5.04 -8.62
N PRO A 111 14.30 5.80 -8.69
CA PRO A 111 15.69 5.36 -8.87
C PRO A 111 16.18 4.54 -7.66
N PRO A 112 17.24 3.70 -7.83
CA PRO A 112 17.83 2.94 -6.73
C PRO A 112 18.27 3.83 -5.57
N ALA A 113 17.88 3.49 -4.35
CA ALA A 113 18.27 4.22 -3.16
C ALA A 113 19.62 3.74 -2.62
N ARG A 114 20.38 4.65 -2.04
CA ARG A 114 21.62 4.32 -1.30
C ARG A 114 21.28 4.24 0.18
N SER A 115 20.93 3.07 0.65
CA SER A 115 20.52 2.80 2.02
C SER A 115 20.97 1.40 2.43
N ASN A 116 21.09 1.18 3.74
CA ASN A 116 21.27 -0.14 4.34
C ASN A 116 19.93 -0.75 4.79
N GLY A 117 18.83 -0.12 4.44
CA GLY A 117 17.49 -0.56 4.76
C GLY A 117 17.18 -1.92 4.14
N VAL A 118 16.51 -2.75 4.89
CA VAL A 118 16.00 -4.05 4.43
C VAL A 118 14.61 -4.27 4.99
N GLY A 119 13.81 -5.07 4.30
CA GLY A 119 12.49 -5.44 4.78
C GLY A 119 12.01 -6.76 4.19
N GLN A 120 10.94 -7.28 4.77
CA GLN A 120 10.23 -8.47 4.33
C GLN A 120 8.74 -8.20 4.39
N LEU A 121 8.02 -8.65 3.38
CA LEU A 121 6.57 -8.66 3.37
C LEU A 121 6.10 -10.08 3.09
N ASP A 122 5.17 -10.56 3.91
CA ASP A 122 4.44 -11.81 3.72
C ASP A 122 2.95 -11.49 3.69
N ALA A 123 2.24 -12.08 2.74
CA ALA A 123 0.81 -11.83 2.55
C ALA A 123 0.06 -13.12 2.23
N ILE A 124 -1.22 -13.13 2.57
CA ILE A 124 -2.17 -14.19 2.23
C ILE A 124 -3.37 -13.53 1.56
N TYR A 125 -3.69 -13.98 0.38
CA TYR A 125 -4.89 -13.58 -0.34
C TYR A 125 -5.90 -14.72 -0.33
N ASP A 126 -7.08 -14.44 0.22
CA ASP A 126 -8.24 -15.33 0.15
C ASP A 126 -9.07 -14.98 -1.08
N SER A 127 -9.07 -15.86 -2.09
CA SER A 127 -9.77 -15.63 -3.34
C SER A 127 -11.30 -15.66 -3.19
N ASN A 128 -11.84 -16.40 -2.23
CA ASN A 128 -13.28 -16.45 -1.96
C ASN A 128 -13.79 -15.16 -1.33
N ALA A 129 -13.07 -14.67 -0.32
CA ALA A 129 -13.40 -13.43 0.36
C ALA A 129 -12.86 -12.18 -0.37
N ARG A 130 -11.99 -12.35 -1.36
CA ARG A 130 -11.20 -11.30 -2.02
C ARG A 130 -10.41 -10.45 -1.03
N LEU A 131 -9.97 -11.06 0.06
CA LEU A 131 -9.34 -10.39 1.18
C LEU A 131 -7.83 -10.64 1.15
N LEU A 132 -7.05 -9.58 0.97
CA LEU A 132 -5.61 -9.56 1.16
C LEU A 132 -5.30 -9.18 2.61
N ARG A 133 -4.44 -9.97 3.27
CA ARG A 133 -3.85 -9.68 4.57
C ARG A 133 -2.35 -9.72 4.44
N TRP A 134 -1.64 -8.81 5.09
CA TRP A 134 -0.18 -8.78 5.03
C TRP A 134 0.43 -8.40 6.36
N LYS A 135 1.66 -8.85 6.52
CA LYS A 135 2.57 -8.47 7.58
C LYS A 135 3.90 -8.07 6.97
N THR A 136 4.46 -6.98 7.46
CA THR A 136 5.70 -6.43 6.96
C THR A 136 6.60 -6.04 8.11
N SER A 137 7.90 -6.24 7.92
CA SER A 137 8.94 -5.74 8.82
C SER A 137 10.02 -5.03 8.03
N TRP A 138 10.68 -4.07 8.66
CA TRP A 138 11.81 -3.34 8.08
C TRP A 138 12.75 -2.87 9.15
N SER A 139 14.00 -2.63 8.75
CA SER A 139 15.06 -2.11 9.60
C SER A 139 16.09 -1.35 8.78
N GLY A 140 16.98 -0.61 9.46
CA GLY A 140 18.10 0.09 8.83
C GLY A 140 17.70 1.23 7.89
N LEU A 141 16.48 1.78 8.04
CA LEU A 141 16.01 2.90 7.24
C LEU A 141 16.83 4.16 7.48
N SER A 142 17.01 4.97 6.45
CA SER A 142 17.81 6.18 6.48
C SER A 142 17.09 7.41 7.05
N GLY A 143 15.80 7.29 7.36
CA GLY A 143 15.00 8.37 7.94
C GLY A 143 13.60 7.92 8.34
N PRO A 144 12.81 8.82 8.94
CA PRO A 144 11.41 8.57 9.24
C PRO A 144 10.61 8.19 8.01
N ILE A 145 9.69 7.21 8.15
CA ILE A 145 8.81 6.77 7.07
C ILE A 145 7.80 7.88 6.77
N THR A 146 7.72 8.29 5.51
CA THR A 146 6.77 9.29 5.01
C THR A 146 5.59 8.68 4.28
N GLY A 147 5.70 7.39 3.88
CA GLY A 147 4.61 6.67 3.27
C GLY A 147 4.99 5.25 2.87
N VAL A 148 3.99 4.38 2.92
CA VAL A 148 4.09 3.00 2.44
C VAL A 148 2.88 2.73 1.57
N GLN A 149 3.10 2.16 0.39
CA GLN A 149 2.03 1.96 -0.60
C GLN A 149 2.27 0.69 -1.40
N PHE A 150 1.18 -0.02 -1.69
CA PHE A 150 1.18 -0.95 -2.82
C PHE A 150 0.94 -0.18 -4.11
N HIS A 151 1.65 -0.58 -5.12
CA HIS A 151 1.54 -0.06 -6.48
C HIS A 151 1.28 -1.20 -7.45
N GLY A 152 0.60 -0.92 -8.55
CA GLY A 152 0.32 -1.85 -9.63
C GLY A 152 -0.86 -1.42 -10.49
N PRO A 153 -1.05 -2.04 -11.67
CA PRO A 153 -0.17 -3.06 -12.26
C PRO A 153 1.14 -2.46 -12.80
N ALA A 154 2.24 -3.19 -12.59
CA ALA A 154 3.54 -2.86 -13.17
C ALA A 154 4.42 -4.12 -13.25
N ASP A 155 5.15 -4.27 -14.33
CA ASP A 155 6.15 -5.32 -14.47
C ASP A 155 7.36 -5.05 -13.54
N PRO A 156 8.15 -6.07 -13.20
CA PRO A 156 9.39 -5.89 -12.44
C PRO A 156 10.29 -4.81 -13.05
N GLY A 157 10.76 -3.87 -12.23
CA GLY A 157 11.59 -2.76 -12.70
C GLY A 157 10.82 -1.60 -13.34
N GLN A 158 9.49 -1.63 -13.36
CA GLN A 158 8.65 -0.54 -13.86
C GLN A 158 7.87 0.12 -12.72
N ASN A 159 7.59 1.42 -12.87
CA ASN A 159 6.70 2.14 -11.95
C ASN A 159 5.25 2.02 -12.39
N GLY A 160 4.36 1.77 -11.44
CA GLY A 160 2.92 1.75 -11.62
C GLY A 160 2.19 2.72 -10.70
N PRO A 161 0.88 2.91 -10.90
CA PRO A 161 0.07 3.76 -10.03
C PRO A 161 -0.01 3.22 -8.60
N ALA A 162 -0.24 4.11 -7.64
CA ALA A 162 -0.55 3.69 -6.28
C ALA A 162 -1.93 3.03 -6.23
N THR A 163 -2.00 1.81 -5.70
CA THR A 163 -3.23 1.01 -5.63
C THR A 163 -3.81 0.98 -4.23
N LEU A 164 -2.95 0.80 -3.20
CA LEU A 164 -3.35 0.88 -1.79
C LEU A 164 -2.36 1.73 -1.01
N ILE A 165 -2.86 2.76 -0.38
CA ILE A 165 -2.09 3.63 0.51
C ILE A 165 -2.29 3.13 1.94
N TRP A 166 -1.21 2.89 2.68
CA TRP A 166 -1.30 2.41 4.04
C TRP A 166 -1.45 3.59 5.01
N PRO A 167 -2.40 3.53 5.94
CA PRO A 167 -2.51 4.55 6.97
C PRO A 167 -1.38 4.39 8.00
N GLY A 168 -0.74 5.50 8.37
CA GLY A 168 0.17 5.52 9.51
C GLY A 168 -0.57 5.46 10.86
N PRO A 169 0.15 5.38 11.98
CA PRO A 169 1.61 5.48 12.11
C PRO A 169 2.34 4.17 11.74
N PHE A 170 3.62 4.30 11.36
CA PHE A 170 4.47 3.17 10.97
C PHE A 170 5.49 2.89 12.08
N GLY A 171 5.48 1.66 12.60
CA GLY A 171 6.51 1.14 13.52
C GLY A 171 7.59 0.33 12.78
N ALA A 172 8.31 -0.53 13.49
CA ALA A 172 9.27 -1.48 12.90
C ALA A 172 8.58 -2.63 12.15
N THR A 173 7.30 -2.86 12.45
CA THR A 173 6.44 -3.83 11.79
C THR A 173 5.10 -3.17 11.46
N TYR A 174 4.43 -3.68 10.44
CA TYR A 174 3.10 -3.22 10.06
C TYR A 174 2.25 -4.40 9.58
N GLU A 175 1.00 -4.43 10.00
CA GLU A 175 0.01 -5.40 9.56
C GLU A 175 -1.19 -4.67 8.95
N GLY A 176 -1.73 -5.21 7.87
CA GLY A 176 -2.87 -4.61 7.22
C GLY A 176 -3.74 -5.62 6.50
N ARG A 177 -4.89 -5.14 6.04
CA ARG A 177 -5.84 -5.90 5.25
C ARG A 177 -6.59 -4.99 4.28
N ALA A 178 -6.97 -5.54 3.13
CA ALA A 178 -7.81 -4.84 2.16
C ALA A 178 -8.65 -5.85 1.35
N THR A 179 -9.86 -5.46 1.00
CA THR A 179 -10.65 -6.20 0.01
C THR A 179 -10.27 -5.70 -1.37
N LEU A 180 -9.96 -6.63 -2.28
CA LEU A 180 -9.53 -6.32 -3.63
C LEU A 180 -10.69 -6.39 -4.62
N THR A 181 -10.62 -5.58 -5.70
CA THR A 181 -11.45 -5.81 -6.87
C THR A 181 -10.98 -7.06 -7.62
N PRO A 182 -11.82 -7.66 -8.49
CA PRO A 182 -11.38 -8.78 -9.32
C PRO A 182 -10.12 -8.47 -10.15
N GLU A 183 -10.04 -7.29 -10.72
CA GLU A 183 -8.90 -6.83 -11.54
C GLU A 183 -7.63 -6.70 -10.69
N GLN A 184 -7.74 -6.11 -9.51
CA GLN A 184 -6.64 -6.01 -8.56
C GLN A 184 -6.12 -7.38 -8.13
N ALA A 185 -7.01 -8.35 -7.94
CA ALA A 185 -6.64 -9.71 -7.58
C ALA A 185 -5.88 -10.41 -8.71
N VAL A 186 -6.32 -10.25 -9.96
CA VAL A 186 -5.62 -10.78 -11.14
C VAL A 186 -4.21 -10.20 -11.22
N ASP A 187 -4.06 -8.90 -11.07
CA ASP A 187 -2.77 -8.22 -11.11
C ASP A 187 -1.83 -8.65 -9.97
N LEU A 188 -2.38 -8.83 -8.77
CA LEU A 188 -1.65 -9.29 -7.60
C LEU A 188 -1.09 -10.71 -7.83
N ILE A 189 -1.96 -11.66 -8.25
CA ILE A 189 -1.59 -13.06 -8.48
C ILE A 189 -0.61 -13.18 -9.65
N ALA A 190 -0.73 -12.33 -10.66
CA ALA A 190 0.21 -12.24 -11.79
C ALA A 190 1.58 -11.64 -11.40
N GLY A 191 1.79 -11.27 -10.11
CA GLY A 191 3.05 -10.68 -9.66
C GLY A 191 3.27 -9.26 -10.14
N ARG A 192 2.22 -8.54 -10.54
CA ARG A 192 2.31 -7.17 -11.06
C ARG A 192 2.14 -6.09 -9.98
N TRP A 193 2.13 -6.49 -8.71
CA TRP A 193 2.11 -5.56 -7.59
C TRP A 193 3.49 -5.47 -6.93
N TYR A 194 3.82 -4.28 -6.43
CA TYR A 194 5.01 -4.07 -5.61
C TYR A 194 4.71 -3.18 -4.42
N LEU A 195 5.48 -3.36 -3.35
CA LEU A 195 5.50 -2.44 -2.21
C LEU A 195 6.57 -1.38 -2.44
N ASN A 196 6.24 -0.12 -2.16
CA ASN A 196 7.17 1.00 -2.10
C ASN A 196 7.09 1.68 -0.73
N LEU A 197 8.20 1.70 -0.01
CA LEU A 197 8.36 2.40 1.26
C LEU A 197 9.21 3.66 1.03
N ARG A 198 8.69 4.79 1.42
CA ARG A 198 9.33 6.09 1.30
C ARG A 198 9.73 6.62 2.66
N THR A 199 10.88 7.28 2.72
CA THR A 199 11.35 7.99 3.91
C THR A 199 11.64 9.46 3.59
N SER A 200 11.88 10.24 4.63
CA SER A 200 12.29 11.64 4.46
C SER A 200 13.60 11.80 3.69
N ALA A 201 14.52 10.82 3.80
CA ALA A 201 15.78 10.81 3.07
C ALA A 201 15.63 10.34 1.61
N ASN A 202 14.64 9.49 1.34
CA ASN A 202 14.38 8.91 0.02
C ASN A 202 12.89 9.05 -0.34
N PRO A 203 12.44 10.24 -0.74
CA PRO A 203 11.02 10.53 -0.98
C PRO A 203 10.42 9.82 -2.21
N ALA A 204 11.24 9.40 -3.17
CA ALA A 204 10.80 8.59 -4.31
C ALA A 204 10.57 7.11 -3.92
N GLY A 205 11.35 6.61 -2.95
CA GLY A 205 11.31 5.24 -2.44
C GLY A 205 12.65 4.88 -1.84
N GLU A 206 12.64 4.32 -0.65
CA GLU A 206 13.84 3.77 -0.02
C GLU A 206 13.91 2.27 -0.20
N LEU A 207 12.80 1.59 0.04
CA LEU A 207 12.69 0.14 -0.12
C LEU A 207 11.60 -0.20 -1.12
N ARG A 208 11.89 -1.15 -1.99
CA ARG A 208 10.92 -1.70 -2.93
C ARG A 208 11.04 -3.21 -3.04
N GLY A 209 9.91 -3.89 -3.22
CA GLY A 209 9.86 -5.32 -3.48
C GLY A 209 8.66 -5.69 -4.33
N GLN A 210 8.89 -6.46 -5.41
CA GLN A 210 7.85 -7.02 -6.25
C GLN A 210 7.25 -8.23 -5.56
N LEU A 211 5.91 -8.29 -5.42
CA LEU A 211 5.23 -9.43 -4.83
C LEU A 211 5.21 -10.60 -5.81
N HIS A 212 5.36 -11.81 -5.28
CA HIS A 212 5.24 -13.05 -6.04
C HIS A 212 4.55 -14.13 -5.20
N VAL A 213 3.85 -15.01 -5.88
CA VAL A 213 3.18 -16.15 -5.27
C VAL A 213 4.22 -17.18 -4.85
N VAL A 214 4.07 -17.73 -3.66
CA VAL A 214 4.87 -18.86 -3.14
C VAL A 214 4.17 -20.14 -3.54
N HIS A 215 4.90 -21.03 -4.21
CA HIS A 215 4.45 -22.36 -4.67
C HIS A 215 4.97 -23.45 -3.76
#